data_a3c36a5f96f295f077594da294a939f4
#
_entry.id   a3c36a5f96f295f077594da294a939f4
#
_cell.length_a   1.000
_cell.length_b   1.000
_cell.length_c   1.000
_cell.angle_alpha   90.00
_cell.angle_beta   90.00
_cell.angle_gamma   90.00
#
_symmetry.space_group_name_H-M   'P 1'
#
loop_
_entity.id
_entity.type
_entity.pdbx_description
1 polymer ?
#
loop_
_entity_poly.entity_id
_entity_poly.type
_entity_poly.pdbx_seq_one_letter_code
_entity_poly.pdbx_strand_id
1 'polypeptide(L)'
;MKDQNEIKSTAHSKYRSQYHIVFAPKYRRKEIYGQLKKDIGEILRKLCEQKGVEIIEAEACPDHIHMLVRIPPHISIAQIMGYLKGKSSLMIFDRHANLKYKYGSRNFWCRGYYEVIVLPAGILPEDLLGRNEFRIGTLRNTVYTGHIFFPVRIDSLFI
;
A
#
# COMPACT_ATOMS: atom_id res chain seq x y z
N MET A 1 0.54 -14.82 -13.42
CA MET A 1 1.35 -13.66 -13.01
C MET A 1 0.81 -12.45 -13.74
N LYS A 2 0.30 -11.44 -13.02
CA LYS A 2 -0.17 -10.21 -13.69
C LYS A 2 1.04 -9.46 -14.22
N ASP A 3 0.97 -9.00 -15.47
CA ASP A 3 2.08 -8.26 -16.09
C ASP A 3 2.29 -6.93 -15.34
N GLN A 4 3.46 -6.79 -14.72
CA GLN A 4 3.83 -5.57 -14.01
C GLN A 4 4.00 -4.38 -14.95
N ASN A 5 4.13 -4.63 -16.25
CA ASN A 5 4.36 -3.61 -17.27
C ASN A 5 3.10 -3.16 -18.02
N GLU A 6 1.93 -3.68 -17.65
CA GLU A 6 0.69 -3.36 -18.34
C GLU A 6 0.28 -1.89 -18.16
N ILE A 7 0.10 -1.18 -19.25
CA ILE A 7 -0.44 0.17 -19.29
C ILE A 7 -1.96 0.10 -19.29
N LYS A 8 -2.59 0.71 -18.29
CA LYS A 8 -4.05 0.82 -18.24
C LYS A 8 -4.52 2.09 -18.94
N SER A 9 -5.73 2.04 -19.49
CA SER A 9 -6.37 3.22 -20.10
C SER A 9 -7.70 3.50 -19.44
N THR A 10 -7.98 4.78 -19.27
CA THR A 10 -9.33 5.33 -19.07
C THR A 10 -9.82 5.92 -20.39
N ALA A 11 -11.05 6.42 -20.44
CA ALA A 11 -11.63 6.99 -21.65
C ALA A 11 -10.74 8.04 -22.35
N HIS A 12 -9.90 8.75 -21.59
CA HIS A 12 -9.09 9.88 -22.09
C HIS A 12 -7.61 9.85 -21.69
N SER A 13 -7.16 8.84 -20.94
CA SER A 13 -5.74 8.79 -20.51
C SER A 13 -5.23 7.38 -20.35
N LYS A 14 -3.93 7.21 -20.60
CA LYS A 14 -3.18 6.00 -20.30
C LYS A 14 -2.36 6.23 -19.03
N TYR A 15 -2.35 5.26 -18.12
CA TYR A 15 -1.62 5.39 -16.87
C TYR A 15 -0.96 4.08 -16.44
N ARG A 16 0.09 4.24 -15.64
CA ARG A 16 0.84 3.15 -15.03
C ARG A 16 1.25 3.56 -13.62
N SER A 17 0.27 3.94 -12.81
CA SER A 17 0.50 4.40 -11.45
C SER A 17 0.61 3.21 -10.51
N GLN A 18 1.84 2.78 -10.24
CA GLN A 18 2.11 1.68 -9.32
C GLN A 18 2.74 2.20 -8.03
N TYR A 19 2.30 1.65 -6.92
CA TYR A 19 2.75 2.05 -5.60
C TYR A 19 3.04 0.83 -4.75
N HIS A 20 4.19 0.84 -4.12
CA HIS A 20 4.50 -0.10 -3.05
C HIS A 20 4.10 0.55 -1.73
N ILE A 21 3.18 -0.08 -1.02
CA ILE A 21 2.58 0.44 0.21
C ILE A 21 2.86 -0.52 1.35
N VAL A 22 3.29 0.01 2.49
CA VAL A 22 3.51 -0.75 3.72
C VAL A 22 2.74 -0.10 4.87
N PHE A 23 1.97 -0.89 5.60
CA PHE A 23 1.26 -0.43 6.78
C PHE A 23 1.15 -1.54 7.83
N ALA A 24 0.98 -1.16 9.09
CA ALA A 24 1.11 -2.07 10.22
C ALA A 24 -0.09 -1.99 11.18
N PRO A 25 -0.37 -3.05 11.95
CA PRO A 25 -1.28 -2.99 13.07
C PRO A 25 -0.81 -1.96 14.11
N LYS A 26 -1.77 -1.41 14.86
CA LYS A 26 -1.49 -0.48 15.96
C LYS A 26 -0.51 -1.10 16.95
N TYR A 27 0.51 -0.34 17.33
CA TYR A 27 1.63 -0.79 18.16
C TYR A 27 2.50 -1.88 17.53
N ARG A 28 2.45 -2.08 16.20
CA ARG A 28 3.19 -3.12 15.48
C ARG A 28 3.05 -4.51 16.12
N ARG A 29 1.86 -4.81 16.62
CA ARG A 29 1.60 -6.11 17.23
C ARG A 29 1.71 -7.21 16.19
N LYS A 30 2.42 -8.27 16.54
CA LYS A 30 2.51 -9.48 15.73
C LYS A 30 1.23 -10.30 15.89
N GLU A 31 0.16 -9.90 15.21
CA GLU A 31 -1.18 -10.51 15.33
C GLU A 31 -1.64 -11.17 14.01
N ILE A 32 -0.95 -10.90 12.91
CA ILE A 32 -1.39 -11.33 11.57
C ILE A 32 -0.95 -12.78 11.32
N TYR A 33 -1.69 -13.73 11.90
CA TYR A 33 -1.46 -15.16 11.76
C TYR A 33 -2.76 -15.93 11.47
N GLY A 34 -2.61 -17.17 11.00
CA GLY A 34 -3.70 -18.14 10.89
C GLY A 34 -4.93 -17.60 10.16
N GLN A 35 -6.08 -17.71 10.80
CA GLN A 35 -7.35 -17.27 10.23
C GLN A 35 -7.41 -15.74 10.04
N LEU A 36 -6.89 -14.97 10.98
CA LEU A 36 -6.84 -13.51 10.87
C LEU A 36 -6.07 -13.04 9.63
N LYS A 37 -4.95 -13.70 9.33
CA LYS A 37 -4.16 -13.41 8.10
C LYS A 37 -4.98 -13.63 6.84
N LYS A 38 -5.74 -14.73 6.76
CA LYS A 38 -6.61 -15.06 5.62
C LYS A 38 -7.72 -14.02 5.47
N ASP A 39 -8.39 -13.70 6.56
CA ASP A 39 -9.50 -12.74 6.57
C ASP A 39 -9.04 -11.33 6.19
N ILE A 40 -7.89 -10.88 6.68
CA ILE A 40 -7.30 -9.61 6.27
C ILE A 40 -7.03 -9.59 4.76
N GLY A 41 -6.46 -10.66 4.21
CA GLY A 41 -6.20 -10.78 2.78
C GLY A 41 -7.47 -10.69 1.94
N GLU A 42 -8.54 -11.38 2.33
CA GLU A 42 -9.85 -11.33 1.66
C GLU A 42 -10.47 -9.94 1.75
N ILE A 43 -10.46 -9.34 2.94
CA ILE A 43 -11.03 -8.01 3.18
C ILE A 43 -10.33 -6.97 2.32
N LEU A 44 -9.00 -6.93 2.33
CA LEU A 44 -8.23 -5.97 1.57
C LEU A 44 -8.45 -6.12 0.06
N ARG A 45 -8.48 -7.38 -0.44
CA ARG A 45 -8.78 -7.66 -1.85
C ARG A 45 -10.14 -7.12 -2.25
N LYS A 46 -11.18 -7.44 -1.49
CA LYS A 46 -12.54 -6.96 -1.75
C LYS A 46 -12.65 -5.43 -1.74
N LEU A 47 -12.00 -4.78 -0.78
CA LEU A 47 -12.02 -3.31 -0.67
C LEU A 47 -11.25 -2.64 -1.83
N CYS A 48 -10.13 -3.22 -2.26
CA CYS A 48 -9.39 -2.74 -3.43
C CYS A 48 -10.23 -2.86 -4.70
N GLU A 49 -10.87 -4.02 -4.91
CA GLU A 49 -11.77 -4.24 -6.06
C GLU A 49 -12.90 -3.22 -6.12
N GLN A 50 -13.53 -2.91 -4.98
CA GLN A 50 -14.60 -1.90 -4.89
C GLN A 50 -14.16 -0.50 -5.31
N LYS A 51 -12.88 -0.19 -5.20
CA LYS A 51 -12.29 1.10 -5.58
C LYS A 51 -11.57 1.07 -6.94
N GLY A 52 -11.63 -0.04 -7.65
CA GLY A 52 -10.90 -0.21 -8.91
C GLY A 52 -9.38 -0.22 -8.73
N VAL A 53 -8.90 -0.48 -7.53
CA VAL A 53 -7.47 -0.64 -7.23
C VAL A 53 -7.07 -2.08 -7.52
N GLU A 54 -6.10 -2.26 -8.39
CA GLU A 54 -5.58 -3.57 -8.74
C GLU A 54 -4.42 -3.94 -7.80
N ILE A 55 -4.54 -5.08 -7.13
CA ILE A 55 -3.42 -5.66 -6.36
C ILE A 55 -2.59 -6.49 -7.33
N ILE A 56 -1.35 -6.08 -7.56
CA ILE A 56 -0.37 -6.81 -8.38
C ILE A 56 0.26 -7.91 -7.54
N GLU A 57 0.72 -7.54 -6.35
CA GLU A 57 1.33 -8.43 -5.37
C GLU A 57 0.98 -7.96 -3.96
N ALA A 58 0.80 -8.88 -3.01
CA ALA A 58 0.59 -8.55 -1.62
C ALA A 58 1.14 -9.65 -0.71
N GLU A 59 1.76 -9.25 0.38
CA GLU A 59 2.25 -10.14 1.42
C GLU A 59 1.79 -9.64 2.79
N ALA A 60 1.25 -10.55 3.58
CA ALA A 60 0.91 -10.29 4.96
C ALA A 60 1.97 -10.91 5.88
N CYS A 61 2.80 -10.06 6.45
CA CYS A 61 3.75 -10.40 7.49
C CYS A 61 3.06 -10.35 8.87
N PRO A 62 3.66 -10.95 9.91
CA PRO A 62 3.04 -10.99 11.24
C PRO A 62 2.71 -9.62 11.82
N ASP A 63 3.50 -8.59 11.54
CA ASP A 63 3.44 -7.25 12.12
C ASP A 63 3.20 -6.13 11.09
N HIS A 64 3.06 -6.47 9.81
CA HIS A 64 2.81 -5.49 8.74
C HIS A 64 2.26 -6.13 7.46
N ILE A 65 1.75 -5.29 6.58
CA ILE A 65 1.29 -5.67 5.25
C ILE A 65 2.15 -4.95 4.21
N HIS A 66 2.62 -5.69 3.21
CA HIS A 66 3.18 -5.16 1.98
C HIS A 66 2.18 -5.33 0.84
N MET A 67 2.00 -4.30 0.04
CA MET A 67 1.16 -4.35 -1.15
C MET A 67 1.80 -3.59 -2.29
N LEU A 68 1.91 -4.22 -3.45
CA LEU A 68 2.17 -3.55 -4.73
C LEU A 68 0.83 -3.39 -5.44
N VAL A 69 0.40 -2.15 -5.62
CA VAL A 69 -0.93 -1.83 -6.15
C VAL A 69 -0.85 -0.86 -7.32
N ARG A 70 -1.82 -0.95 -8.22
CA ARG A 70 -2.07 0.03 -9.27
C ARG A 70 -3.31 0.81 -8.91
N ILE A 71 -3.15 2.14 -8.73
CA ILE A 71 -4.22 3.03 -8.30
C ILE A 71 -4.66 3.88 -9.50
N PRO A 72 -5.98 3.96 -9.79
CA PRO A 72 -6.49 4.86 -10.82
C PRO A 72 -6.11 6.33 -10.54
N PRO A 73 -5.80 7.13 -11.57
CA PRO A 73 -5.25 8.48 -11.39
C PRO A 73 -6.22 9.48 -10.72
N HIS A 74 -7.51 9.19 -10.72
CA HIS A 74 -8.53 10.02 -10.07
C HIS A 74 -8.64 9.80 -8.55
N ILE A 75 -7.91 8.85 -7.98
CA ILE A 75 -7.92 8.53 -6.55
C ILE A 75 -6.52 8.79 -5.97
N SER A 76 -6.43 9.58 -4.92
CA SER A 76 -5.17 9.76 -4.21
C SER A 76 -4.84 8.58 -3.30
N ILE A 77 -3.56 8.36 -3.04
CA ILE A 77 -3.09 7.32 -2.12
C ILE A 77 -3.69 7.54 -0.73
N ALA A 78 -3.71 8.79 -0.25
CA ALA A 78 -4.28 9.13 1.05
C ALA A 78 -5.76 8.73 1.17
N GLN A 79 -6.55 8.96 0.12
CA GLN A 79 -7.95 8.54 0.08
C GLN A 79 -8.09 7.02 0.13
N ILE A 80 -7.29 6.29 -0.66
CA ILE A 80 -7.33 4.83 -0.66
C ILE A 80 -6.87 4.25 0.68
N MET A 81 -5.81 4.78 1.27
CA MET A 81 -5.32 4.31 2.57
C MET A 81 -6.29 4.60 3.70
N GLY A 82 -6.91 5.77 3.72
CA GLY A 82 -7.98 6.09 4.67
C GLY A 82 -9.16 5.13 4.56
N TYR A 83 -9.60 4.85 3.33
CA TYR A 83 -10.66 3.90 3.05
C TYR A 83 -10.29 2.46 3.47
N LEU A 84 -9.15 1.94 3.01
CA LEU A 84 -8.71 0.59 3.30
C LEU A 84 -8.56 0.36 4.80
N LYS A 85 -7.84 1.24 5.50
CA LYS A 85 -7.59 1.10 6.93
C LYS A 85 -8.85 1.27 7.77
N GLY A 86 -9.73 2.21 7.42
CA GLY A 86 -10.99 2.43 8.12
C GLY A 86 -11.97 1.27 7.96
N LYS A 87 -12.26 0.89 6.72
CA LYS A 87 -13.22 -0.20 6.44
C LYS A 87 -12.71 -1.56 6.86
N SER A 88 -11.43 -1.88 6.61
CA SER A 88 -10.87 -3.16 7.04
C SER A 88 -10.84 -3.30 8.55
N SER A 89 -10.54 -2.24 9.31
CA SER A 89 -10.61 -2.29 10.78
C SER A 89 -11.98 -2.72 11.28
N LEU A 90 -13.06 -2.15 10.74
CA LEU A 90 -14.42 -2.51 11.11
C LEU A 90 -14.71 -3.98 10.79
N MET A 91 -14.39 -4.42 9.57
CA MET A 91 -14.63 -5.79 9.13
C MET A 91 -13.80 -6.82 9.91
N ILE A 92 -12.55 -6.47 10.27
CA ILE A 92 -11.70 -7.30 11.12
C ILE A 92 -12.35 -7.48 12.50
N PHE A 93 -12.79 -6.40 13.13
CA PHE A 93 -13.43 -6.48 14.45
C PHE A 93 -14.79 -7.16 14.42
N ASP A 94 -15.50 -7.15 13.30
CA ASP A 94 -16.75 -7.90 13.16
C ASP A 94 -16.52 -9.41 13.09
N ARG A 95 -15.44 -9.84 12.39
CA ARG A 95 -15.06 -11.26 12.31
C ARG A 95 -14.31 -11.76 13.54
N HIS A 96 -13.54 -10.88 14.18
CA HIS A 96 -12.64 -11.17 15.31
C HIS A 96 -12.96 -10.26 16.51
N ALA A 97 -14.12 -10.48 17.12
CA ALA A 97 -14.64 -9.64 18.20
C ALA A 97 -13.71 -9.56 19.43
N ASN A 98 -12.92 -10.60 19.69
CA ASN A 98 -11.92 -10.64 20.76
C ASN A 98 -10.84 -9.59 20.62
N LEU A 99 -10.54 -9.15 19.40
CA LEU A 99 -9.54 -8.09 19.16
C LEU A 99 -10.03 -6.72 19.61
N LYS A 100 -11.33 -6.48 19.71
CA LYS A 100 -11.89 -5.19 20.20
C LYS A 100 -11.34 -4.82 21.57
N TYR A 101 -11.22 -5.80 22.45
CA TYR A 101 -10.71 -5.59 23.82
C TYR A 101 -9.22 -5.25 23.85
N LYS A 102 -8.44 -5.80 22.91
CA LYS A 102 -7.00 -5.54 22.81
C LYS A 102 -6.66 -4.15 22.28
N TYR A 103 -7.47 -3.64 21.36
CA TYR A 103 -7.17 -2.40 20.64
C TYR A 103 -7.86 -1.17 21.22
N GLY A 104 -8.81 -1.33 22.16
CA GLY A 104 -9.46 -0.28 22.93
C GLY A 104 -10.14 0.84 22.13
N SER A 105 -9.83 0.95 20.87
CA SER A 105 -10.41 1.86 19.88
C SER A 105 -10.71 1.05 18.62
N ARG A 106 -11.67 1.49 17.80
CA ARG A 106 -12.06 0.79 16.57
C ARG A 106 -11.01 0.85 15.45
N ASN A 107 -9.74 1.12 15.79
CA ASN A 107 -8.63 1.23 14.84
C ASN A 107 -7.69 0.04 15.01
N PHE A 108 -7.72 -0.89 14.08
CA PHE A 108 -6.79 -2.00 14.02
C PHE A 108 -5.38 -1.55 13.56
N TRP A 109 -5.32 -0.63 12.59
CA TRP A 109 -4.09 -0.14 11.99
C TRP A 109 -3.51 1.08 12.71
N CYS A 110 -2.20 1.25 12.66
CA CYS A 110 -1.52 2.48 13.07
C CYS A 110 -1.94 3.65 12.15
N ARG A 111 -1.70 4.89 12.55
CA ARG A 111 -2.09 6.07 11.76
C ARG A 111 -1.31 6.20 10.46
N GLY A 112 0.01 5.99 10.49
CA GLY A 112 0.89 6.13 9.34
C GLY A 112 0.85 4.95 8.38
N TYR A 113 1.46 5.14 7.24
CA TYR A 113 1.81 4.14 6.24
C TYR A 113 3.03 4.65 5.47
N TYR A 114 3.72 3.73 4.79
CA TYR A 114 4.85 4.04 3.91
C TYR A 114 4.43 3.78 2.48
N GLU A 115 4.84 4.66 1.56
CA GLU A 115 4.56 4.53 0.14
C GLU A 115 5.78 4.86 -0.71
N VAL A 116 5.95 4.13 -1.80
CA VAL A 116 6.94 4.40 -2.84
C VAL A 116 6.29 4.26 -4.20
N ILE A 117 6.52 5.23 -5.06
CA ILE A 117 6.13 5.16 -6.47
C ILE A 117 7.09 4.18 -7.17
N VAL A 118 6.52 3.19 -7.87
CA VAL A 118 7.30 2.25 -8.68
C VAL A 118 7.37 2.78 -10.10
N LEU A 119 8.55 3.20 -10.51
CA LEU A 119 8.81 3.64 -11.88
C LEU A 119 9.12 2.44 -12.79
N PRO A 120 8.75 2.49 -14.08
CA PRO A 120 9.17 1.50 -15.05
C PRO A 120 10.68 1.39 -15.15
N ALA A 121 11.19 0.17 -15.34
CA ALA A 121 12.59 -0.03 -15.64
C ALA A 121 12.98 0.77 -16.91
N GLY A 122 14.06 1.57 -16.83
CA GLY A 122 14.55 2.38 -17.94
C GLY A 122 14.08 3.84 -17.95
N ILE A 123 13.18 4.25 -17.04
CA ILE A 123 12.89 5.66 -16.81
C ILE A 123 13.80 6.13 -15.67
N LEU A 124 14.83 6.88 -16.00
CA LEU A 124 15.66 7.56 -15.01
C LEU A 124 14.91 8.77 -14.44
N PRO A 125 15.13 9.14 -13.17
CA PRO A 125 14.56 10.34 -12.59
C PRO A 125 14.82 11.61 -13.39
N GLU A 126 15.94 11.67 -14.08
CA GLU A 126 16.37 12.73 -14.99
C GLU A 126 15.45 12.90 -16.19
N ASP A 127 14.84 11.82 -16.68
CA ASP A 127 13.86 11.86 -17.79
C ASP A 127 12.53 12.50 -17.37
N LEU A 128 12.22 12.47 -16.06
CA LEU A 128 11.06 13.12 -15.47
C LEU A 128 11.33 14.58 -15.10
N LEU A 129 12.61 14.98 -15.03
CA LEU A 129 13.07 16.34 -14.74
C LEU A 129 13.21 17.16 -16.03
N GLY A 130 12.28 16.99 -16.98
CA GLY A 130 12.24 17.83 -18.19
C GLY A 130 12.29 19.31 -17.81
N ARG A 131 13.39 19.94 -18.16
CA ARG A 131 13.83 21.35 -18.28
C ARG A 131 13.04 22.49 -17.62
N ASN A 132 12.11 22.26 -16.71
CA ASN A 132 11.45 23.32 -15.94
C ASN A 132 11.35 22.91 -14.48
N GLU A 133 12.00 23.69 -13.65
CA GLU A 133 12.05 23.72 -12.21
C GLU A 133 10.78 23.26 -11.49
N PHE A 134 10.55 21.97 -11.43
CA PHE A 134 9.73 21.41 -10.36
C PHE A 134 10.66 21.14 -9.19
N ARG A 135 10.74 22.07 -8.25
CA ARG A 135 11.30 21.82 -6.93
C ARG A 135 10.43 20.76 -6.25
N ILE A 136 10.77 19.51 -6.50
CA ILE A 136 10.29 18.39 -5.66
C ILE A 136 10.97 18.61 -4.32
N GLY A 137 10.19 19.00 -3.32
CA GLY A 137 10.66 19.05 -1.94
C GLY A 137 11.32 17.72 -1.63
N THR A 138 12.52 17.79 -1.12
CA THR A 138 13.45 16.75 -0.71
C THR A 138 12.83 15.38 -0.53
N LEU A 139 12.69 14.60 -1.60
CA LEU A 139 12.53 13.16 -1.51
C LEU A 139 13.92 12.58 -1.22
N ARG A 140 14.27 12.56 0.05
CA ARG A 140 15.35 11.68 0.52
C ARG A 140 14.86 10.26 0.39
N ASN A 141 15.53 9.52 -0.46
CA ASN A 141 15.60 8.07 -0.60
C ASN A 141 14.68 7.40 -1.63
N THR A 142 15.31 7.14 -2.72
CA THR A 142 15.47 5.84 -3.38
C THR A 142 14.46 5.49 -4.46
N VAL A 143 14.90 5.77 -5.68
CA VAL A 143 14.44 5.16 -6.92
C VAL A 143 14.84 3.68 -6.91
N TYR A 144 13.87 2.78 -7.01
CA TYR A 144 14.14 1.36 -7.23
C TYR A 144 13.83 0.99 -8.67
N THR A 145 14.89 0.71 -9.39
CA THR A 145 14.83 0.01 -10.67
C THR A 145 14.90 -1.49 -10.41
N GLY A 146 13.87 -2.22 -10.86
CA GLY A 146 13.92 -3.66 -11.13
C GLY A 146 14.33 -4.60 -9.98
N HIS A 147 13.49 -5.58 -9.70
CA HIS A 147 13.79 -6.82 -8.96
C HIS A 147 14.82 -6.76 -7.82
N ILE A 148 14.63 -5.91 -6.85
CA ILE A 148 15.39 -6.04 -5.61
C ILE A 148 14.41 -6.05 -4.46
N PHE A 149 14.17 -7.23 -3.94
CA PHE A 149 13.59 -7.48 -2.64
C PHE A 149 14.60 -6.97 -1.59
N PHE A 150 14.54 -5.69 -1.25
CA PHE A 150 15.24 -5.24 -0.06
C PHE A 150 14.29 -5.34 1.12
N PRO A 151 14.70 -6.06 2.17
CA PRO A 151 14.05 -5.91 3.45
C PRO A 151 14.33 -4.47 3.91
N VAL A 152 13.40 -3.57 3.65
CA VAL A 152 13.42 -2.26 4.29
C VAL A 152 13.38 -2.52 5.78
N ARG A 153 14.44 -2.17 6.48
CA ARG A 153 14.46 -2.15 7.93
C ARG A 153 13.43 -1.09 8.36
N ILE A 154 12.23 -1.57 8.65
CA ILE A 154 11.06 -0.74 8.98
C ILE A 154 11.20 -0.17 10.40
N ASP A 155 12.25 -0.54 11.12
CA ASP A 155 12.44 -0.23 12.53
C ASP A 155 12.51 1.27 12.85
N SER A 156 12.78 2.13 11.86
CA SER A 156 12.90 3.58 12.05
C SER A 156 11.73 4.40 11.51
N LEU A 157 10.73 3.78 10.88
CA LEU A 157 9.65 4.51 10.19
C LEU A 157 8.37 4.71 11.02
N PHE A 158 8.28 4.09 12.20
CA PHE A 158 7.06 4.11 13.02
C PHE A 158 7.30 4.53 14.48
N ILE A 159 8.26 5.40 14.73
CA ILE A 159 8.40 6.08 16.03
C ILE A 159 7.47 7.28 16.09
#